data_37481577d541ab2a012791f1023cd33a
#
_entry.id   37481577d541ab2a012791f1023cd33a
#
_cell.length_a   1.000
_cell.length_b   1.000
_cell.length_c   1.000
_cell.angle_alpha   90.00
_cell.angle_beta   90.00
_cell.angle_gamma   90.00
#
_symmetry.space_group_name_H-M   'P 1'
#
loop_
_entity.id
_entity.type
_entity.pdbx_description
1 polymer ?
#
loop_
_entity_poly.entity_id
_entity_poly.type
_entity_poly.pdbx_seq_one_letter_code
_entity_poly.pdbx_strand_id
1 'polypeptide(L)'
;AEGRNSGQLVRLLRERAFQLRSLDLVASDLRQATGISASPELAEQACSLAGRTPVLQLQTEAGPITYSFGRAPSAIWRGQVLMRCGPAHGLDGALNAGGTTPNRVVIDGLMATTAELLPSEGVLRLELVQQFSSGGREQRIRSQRLLDLTGLELL
;
A
#
# COMPACT_ATOMS: atom_id res chain seq x y z
N ALA A 1 29.60 -18.31 -3.33
CA ALA A 1 30.36 -17.68 -4.30
C ALA A 1 29.81 -16.32 -4.71
N GLU A 2 30.59 -15.55 -5.43
CA GLU A 2 30.27 -14.16 -5.79
C GLU A 2 28.96 -14.02 -6.56
N GLY A 3 28.67 -14.91 -7.52
CA GLY A 3 27.45 -14.83 -8.31
C GLY A 3 26.18 -15.00 -7.49
N ARG A 4 26.23 -15.84 -6.46
CA ARG A 4 25.10 -16.04 -5.55
C ARG A 4 24.83 -14.77 -4.72
N ASN A 5 25.88 -14.16 -4.20
CA ASN A 5 25.76 -12.93 -3.40
C ASN A 5 25.25 -11.78 -4.27
N SER A 6 25.71 -11.67 -5.51
CA SER A 6 25.24 -10.68 -6.46
C SER A 6 23.75 -10.86 -6.77
N GLY A 7 23.30 -12.10 -6.97
CA GLY A 7 21.90 -12.41 -7.22
C GLY A 7 21.00 -12.04 -6.04
N GLN A 8 21.45 -12.33 -4.82
CA GLN A 8 20.72 -11.95 -3.60
C GLN A 8 20.63 -10.43 -3.47
N LEU A 9 21.72 -9.73 -3.73
CA LEU A 9 21.75 -8.27 -3.65
C LEU A 9 20.78 -7.64 -4.67
N VAL A 10 20.79 -8.13 -5.92
CA VAL A 10 19.89 -7.66 -6.97
C VAL A 10 18.43 -7.85 -6.53
N ARG A 11 18.11 -9.00 -5.95
CA ARG A 11 16.75 -9.27 -5.46
C ARG A 11 16.35 -8.32 -4.35
N LEU A 12 17.23 -8.09 -3.37
CA LEU A 12 16.97 -7.16 -2.27
C LEU A 12 16.72 -5.74 -2.78
N LEU A 13 17.54 -5.28 -3.73
CA LEU A 13 17.38 -3.95 -4.31
C LEU A 13 16.07 -3.84 -5.09
N ARG A 14 15.67 -4.89 -5.80
CA ARG A 14 14.40 -4.92 -6.55
C ARG A 14 13.20 -4.84 -5.60
N GLU A 15 13.20 -5.65 -4.54
CA GLU A 15 12.12 -5.65 -3.57
C GLU A 15 12.04 -4.31 -2.82
N ARG A 16 13.19 -3.71 -2.50
CA ARG A 16 13.24 -2.38 -1.89
C ARG A 16 12.62 -1.34 -2.83
N ALA A 17 12.93 -1.42 -4.12
CA ALA A 17 12.37 -0.50 -5.10
C ALA A 17 10.84 -0.64 -5.20
N PHE A 18 10.32 -1.86 -5.13
CA PHE A 18 8.87 -2.11 -5.10
C PHE A 18 8.23 -1.51 -3.86
N GLN A 19 8.87 -1.65 -2.69
CA GLN A 19 8.37 -1.04 -1.46
C GLN A 19 8.30 0.48 -1.57
N LEU A 20 9.36 1.10 -2.08
CA LEU A 20 9.42 2.55 -2.21
C LEU A 20 8.36 3.07 -3.20
N ARG A 21 8.15 2.38 -4.32
CA ARG A 21 7.10 2.74 -5.28
C ARG A 21 5.71 2.59 -4.67
N SER A 22 5.50 1.56 -3.85
CA SER A 22 4.23 1.36 -3.16
C SER A 22 3.95 2.49 -2.17
N LEU A 23 4.95 2.91 -1.43
CA LEU A 23 4.84 4.06 -0.52
C LEU A 23 4.60 5.36 -1.28
N ASP A 24 5.25 5.53 -2.44
CA ASP A 24 5.02 6.69 -3.31
C ASP A 24 3.59 6.73 -3.83
N LEU A 25 3.01 5.59 -4.15
CA LEU A 25 1.62 5.51 -4.59
C LEU A 25 0.67 6.01 -3.50
N VAL A 26 0.86 5.54 -2.27
CA VAL A 26 0.05 6.00 -1.14
C VAL A 26 0.24 7.51 -0.93
N ALA A 27 1.46 8.00 -1.01
CA ALA A 27 1.76 9.43 -0.87
C ALA A 27 1.06 10.24 -1.95
N SER A 28 1.02 9.75 -3.18
CA SER A 28 0.34 10.40 -4.30
C SER A 28 -1.18 10.47 -4.06
N ASP A 29 -1.78 9.37 -3.59
CA ASP A 29 -3.20 9.34 -3.24
C ASP A 29 -3.49 10.33 -2.11
N LEU A 30 -2.62 10.37 -1.10
CA LEU A 30 -2.79 11.23 0.06
C LEU A 30 -2.80 12.71 -0.32
N ARG A 31 -1.98 13.10 -1.29
CA ARG A 31 -1.95 14.49 -1.78
C ARG A 31 -3.26 14.91 -2.44
N GLN A 32 -4.05 13.97 -2.91
CA GLN A 32 -5.34 14.24 -3.57
C GLN A 32 -6.52 13.97 -2.64
N ALA A 33 -6.25 13.57 -1.39
CA ALA A 33 -7.29 13.25 -0.42
C ALA A 33 -7.79 14.49 0.31
N THR A 34 -9.04 14.43 0.72
CA THR A 34 -9.69 15.43 1.59
C THR A 34 -9.90 14.89 3.01
N GLY A 35 -9.87 13.57 3.16
CA GLY A 35 -10.05 12.93 4.46
C GLY A 35 -9.34 11.59 4.53
N ILE A 36 -9.08 11.13 5.75
CA ILE A 36 -8.32 9.91 6.00
C ILE A 36 -8.84 9.18 7.24
N SER A 37 -8.85 7.85 7.16
CA SER A 37 -9.10 6.98 8.31
C SER A 37 -8.16 5.78 8.25
N ALA A 38 -7.62 5.39 9.40
CA ALA A 38 -6.83 4.17 9.55
C ALA A 38 -7.57 3.12 10.39
N SER A 39 -8.86 3.31 10.62
CA SER A 39 -9.68 2.37 11.37
C SER A 39 -10.08 1.18 10.50
N PRO A 40 -9.97 -0.08 10.99
CA PRO A 40 -10.43 -1.25 10.26
C PRO A 40 -11.96 -1.36 10.13
N GLU A 41 -12.71 -0.52 10.83
CA GLU A 41 -14.20 -0.54 10.85
C GLU A 41 -14.80 0.41 9.81
N LEU A 42 -14.23 0.44 8.61
CA LEU A 42 -14.68 1.35 7.57
C LEU A 42 -15.99 0.85 6.95
N ALA A 43 -16.94 1.76 6.84
CA ALA A 43 -18.33 1.42 6.51
C ALA A 43 -18.57 1.15 5.03
N GLU A 44 -17.93 1.89 4.14
CA GLU A 44 -18.21 1.80 2.71
C GLU A 44 -16.99 1.40 1.90
N GLN A 45 -17.14 0.34 1.11
CA GLN A 45 -16.12 -0.20 0.26
C GLN A 45 -16.62 -0.24 -1.18
N ALA A 46 -15.88 0.36 -2.10
CA ALA A 46 -16.20 0.30 -3.52
C ALA A 46 -15.89 -1.06 -4.15
N CYS A 47 -15.04 -1.85 -3.51
CA CYS A 47 -14.64 -3.19 -3.97
C CYS A 47 -14.84 -4.20 -2.85
N SER A 48 -15.01 -5.47 -3.24
CA SER A 48 -15.01 -6.55 -2.26
C SER A 48 -13.61 -6.72 -1.66
N LEU A 49 -13.51 -6.80 -0.35
CA LEU A 49 -12.25 -7.06 0.35
C LEU A 49 -11.88 -8.54 0.35
N ALA A 50 -12.84 -9.42 0.08
CA ALA A 50 -12.63 -10.89 0.02
C ALA A 50 -11.87 -11.41 1.24
N GLY A 51 -12.21 -10.92 2.43
CA GLY A 51 -11.59 -11.32 3.69
C GLY A 51 -10.34 -10.57 4.07
N ARG A 52 -9.85 -9.64 3.22
CA ARG A 52 -8.72 -8.79 3.56
C ARG A 52 -9.15 -7.71 4.55
N THR A 53 -8.18 -7.28 5.36
CA THR A 53 -8.39 -6.23 6.36
C THR A 53 -8.10 -4.86 5.77
N PRO A 54 -9.04 -3.89 5.86
CA PRO A 54 -8.72 -2.52 5.44
C PRO A 54 -7.69 -1.92 6.40
N VAL A 55 -6.67 -1.29 5.83
CA VAL A 55 -5.60 -0.66 6.62
C VAL A 55 -5.65 0.85 6.53
N LEU A 56 -6.20 1.40 5.45
CA LEU A 56 -6.25 2.84 5.24
C LEU A 56 -7.37 3.15 4.27
N GLN A 57 -8.17 4.18 4.58
CA GLN A 57 -9.16 4.71 3.65
C GLN A 57 -8.97 6.20 3.49
N LEU A 58 -8.99 6.66 2.24
CA LEU A 58 -8.91 8.05 1.87
C LEU A 58 -10.21 8.47 1.20
N GLN A 59 -10.65 9.69 1.50
CA GLN A 59 -11.73 10.32 0.76
C GLN A 59 -11.12 11.30 -0.22
N THR A 60 -11.58 11.26 -1.47
CA THR A 60 -11.15 12.18 -2.52
C THR A 60 -12.35 12.69 -3.30
N GLU A 61 -12.18 13.74 -4.09
CA GLU A 61 -13.23 14.24 -4.95
C GLU A 61 -13.64 13.21 -6.01
N ALA A 62 -12.74 12.32 -6.38
CA ALA A 62 -13.00 11.27 -7.36
C ALA A 62 -13.61 10.00 -6.74
N GLY A 63 -13.76 9.93 -5.42
CA GLY A 63 -14.31 8.81 -4.70
C GLY A 63 -13.37 8.26 -3.63
N PRO A 64 -13.81 7.24 -2.90
CA PRO A 64 -12.99 6.65 -1.84
C PRO A 64 -11.88 5.78 -2.41
N ILE A 65 -10.74 5.75 -1.71
CA ILE A 65 -9.62 4.85 -1.95
C ILE A 65 -9.44 4.00 -0.71
N THR A 66 -9.45 2.67 -0.87
CA THR A 66 -9.24 1.76 0.24
C THR A 66 -8.01 0.89 -0.03
N TYR A 67 -7.09 0.90 0.92
CA TYR A 67 -5.97 -0.03 0.94
C TYR A 67 -6.31 -1.16 1.90
N SER A 68 -6.13 -2.40 1.45
CA SER A 68 -6.42 -3.59 2.26
C SER A 68 -5.27 -4.58 2.21
N PHE A 69 -5.11 -5.34 3.28
CA PHE A 69 -4.03 -6.29 3.47
C PHE A 69 -4.57 -7.68 3.75
N GLY A 70 -3.98 -8.68 3.13
CA GLY A 70 -4.30 -10.06 3.42
C GLY A 70 -4.12 -10.97 2.22
N ARG A 71 -5.06 -11.89 2.05
CA ARG A 71 -5.00 -12.93 1.06
C ARG A 71 -4.93 -12.38 -0.36
N ALA A 72 -4.01 -12.93 -1.17
CA ALA A 72 -3.88 -12.58 -2.56
C ALA A 72 -5.12 -13.03 -3.37
N PRO A 73 -5.49 -12.30 -4.44
CA PRO A 73 -6.66 -12.65 -5.26
C PRO A 73 -6.43 -13.87 -6.15
N SER A 74 -5.19 -14.26 -6.36
CA SER A 74 -4.85 -15.46 -7.16
C SER A 74 -3.49 -16.02 -6.75
N ALA A 75 -3.20 -17.23 -7.23
CA ALA A 75 -1.98 -17.95 -6.88
C ALA A 75 -0.71 -17.41 -7.57
N ILE A 76 -0.85 -16.47 -8.49
CA ILE A 76 0.32 -15.86 -9.15
C ILE A 76 1.11 -14.94 -8.22
N TRP A 77 0.47 -14.48 -7.14
CA TRP A 77 1.10 -13.57 -6.18
C TRP A 77 1.78 -14.35 -5.06
N ARG A 78 2.86 -13.80 -4.52
CA ARG A 78 3.58 -14.39 -3.40
C ARG A 78 2.96 -13.93 -2.08
N GLY A 79 2.73 -14.86 -1.17
CA GLY A 79 2.29 -14.54 0.20
C GLY A 79 1.05 -13.66 0.26
N GLN A 80 1.06 -12.73 1.21
CA GLN A 80 -0.02 -11.77 1.37
C GLN A 80 0.25 -10.50 0.58
N VAL A 81 -0.80 -9.76 0.30
CA VAL A 81 -0.72 -8.58 -0.57
C VAL A 81 -1.32 -7.35 0.09
N LEU A 82 -0.86 -6.18 -0.38
CA LEU A 82 -1.55 -4.92 -0.21
C LEU A 82 -2.31 -4.65 -1.50
N MET A 83 -3.60 -4.40 -1.40
CA MET A 83 -4.44 -4.05 -2.55
C MET A 83 -4.95 -2.62 -2.41
N ARG A 84 -5.12 -1.98 -3.55
CA ARG A 84 -5.74 -0.65 -3.64
C ARG A 84 -7.03 -0.76 -4.43
N CYS A 85 -8.13 -0.31 -3.83
CA CYS A 85 -9.41 -0.15 -4.50
C CYS A 85 -9.73 1.34 -4.56
N GLY A 86 -9.84 1.89 -5.76
CA GLY A 86 -10.13 3.31 -5.90
C GLY A 86 -10.01 3.78 -7.33
N PRO A 87 -10.28 5.06 -7.58
CA PRO A 87 -10.15 5.61 -8.92
C PRO A 87 -8.72 5.51 -9.43
N ALA A 88 -8.59 5.25 -10.73
CA ALA A 88 -7.30 5.15 -11.39
C ALA A 88 -6.70 6.55 -11.56
N HIS A 89 -5.37 6.62 -11.63
CA HIS A 89 -4.67 7.85 -12.00
C HIS A 89 -4.68 8.02 -13.52
N GLY A 90 -4.92 9.26 -13.97
CA GLY A 90 -4.78 9.61 -15.37
C GLY A 90 -3.32 9.87 -15.74
N LEU A 91 -3.09 10.19 -17.01
CA LEU A 91 -1.74 10.47 -17.52
C LEU A 91 -1.12 11.71 -16.87
N ASP A 92 -1.95 12.64 -16.40
CA ASP A 92 -1.52 13.85 -15.69
C ASP A 92 -1.29 13.62 -14.19
N GLY A 93 -1.49 12.37 -13.71
CA GLY A 93 -1.38 12.02 -12.29
C GLY A 93 -2.62 12.30 -11.47
N ALA A 94 -3.63 12.97 -12.00
CA ALA A 94 -4.89 13.23 -11.30
C ALA A 94 -5.76 11.98 -11.29
N LEU A 95 -6.59 11.85 -10.25
CA LEU A 95 -7.54 10.75 -10.15
C LEU A 95 -8.69 10.92 -11.14
N ASN A 96 -9.09 9.83 -11.79
CA ASN A 96 -10.18 9.83 -12.76
C ASN A 96 -11.53 9.72 -12.05
N ALA A 97 -12.26 10.83 -12.00
CA ALA A 97 -13.65 10.82 -11.54
C ALA A 97 -14.55 10.21 -12.61
N GLY A 98 -15.46 9.33 -12.22
CA GLY A 98 -16.45 8.75 -13.14
C GLY A 98 -15.94 7.59 -13.99
N GLY A 99 -14.69 7.16 -13.81
CA GLY A 99 -14.17 5.95 -14.44
C GLY A 99 -14.46 4.71 -13.62
N THR A 100 -13.88 3.58 -14.02
CA THR A 100 -13.95 2.35 -13.26
C THR A 100 -13.14 2.49 -11.97
N THR A 101 -13.48 1.65 -10.98
CA THR A 101 -12.79 1.61 -9.70
C THR A 101 -11.96 0.32 -9.63
N PRO A 102 -10.71 0.33 -10.12
CA PRO A 102 -9.90 -0.89 -10.12
C PRO A 102 -9.57 -1.34 -8.71
N ASN A 103 -9.52 -2.67 -8.53
CA ASN A 103 -9.06 -3.31 -7.31
C ASN A 103 -7.78 -4.07 -7.67
N ARG A 104 -6.62 -3.50 -7.34
CA ARG A 104 -5.33 -3.98 -7.84
C ARG A 104 -4.37 -4.31 -6.73
N VAL A 105 -3.55 -5.33 -6.97
CA VAL A 105 -2.42 -5.65 -6.10
C VAL A 105 -1.36 -4.56 -6.26
N VAL A 106 -0.96 -3.96 -5.15
CA VAL A 106 0.10 -2.94 -5.10
C VAL A 106 1.45 -3.61 -4.92
N ILE A 107 1.54 -4.53 -3.98
CA ILE A 107 2.76 -5.27 -3.67
C ILE A 107 2.40 -6.60 -3.03
N ASP A 108 3.15 -7.63 -3.35
CA ASP A 108 2.99 -8.97 -2.78
C ASP A 108 4.13 -9.31 -1.81
N GLY A 109 4.14 -10.55 -1.32
CA GLY A 109 5.20 -11.02 -0.43
C GLY A 109 5.20 -10.34 0.92
N LEU A 110 4.08 -9.77 1.34
CA LEU A 110 4.00 -9.03 2.59
C LEU A 110 3.82 -9.96 3.77
N MET A 111 4.59 -9.71 4.81
CA MET A 111 4.38 -10.29 6.13
C MET A 111 3.46 -9.40 6.95
N ALA A 112 3.61 -8.09 6.82
CA ALA A 112 2.81 -7.10 7.54
C ALA A 112 2.79 -5.77 6.81
N THR A 113 1.71 -5.02 7.02
CA THR A 113 1.63 -3.60 6.67
C THR A 113 0.83 -2.91 7.75
N THR A 114 1.26 -1.71 8.12
CA THR A 114 0.59 -0.91 9.14
C THR A 114 0.47 0.53 8.68
N ALA A 115 -0.67 1.14 9.02
CA ALA A 115 -0.90 2.56 8.83
C ALA A 115 -1.36 3.10 10.18
N GLU A 116 -0.62 4.06 10.72
CA GLU A 116 -0.91 4.62 12.04
C GLU A 116 -0.98 6.13 11.92
N LEU A 117 -2.13 6.68 12.34
CA LEU A 117 -2.31 8.12 12.41
C LEU A 117 -1.68 8.62 13.71
N LEU A 118 -0.83 9.63 13.57
CA LEU A 118 -0.19 10.34 14.71
C LEU A 118 -0.66 11.79 14.67
N PRO A 119 -1.90 12.07 15.13
CA PRO A 119 -2.50 13.40 14.94
C PRO A 119 -1.74 14.52 15.64
N SER A 120 -1.16 14.25 16.81
CA SER A 120 -0.39 15.24 17.55
C SER A 120 0.88 15.66 16.82
N GLU A 121 1.40 14.78 15.97
CA GLU A 121 2.58 15.04 15.15
C GLU A 121 2.21 15.47 13.72
N GLY A 122 0.93 15.36 13.36
CA GLY A 122 0.44 15.73 12.04
C GLY A 122 0.89 14.81 10.93
N VAL A 123 1.14 13.54 11.24
CA VAL A 123 1.66 12.58 10.25
C VAL A 123 0.93 11.25 10.28
N LEU A 124 0.98 10.56 9.14
CA LEU A 124 0.66 9.15 9.00
C LEU A 124 1.97 8.38 8.92
N ARG A 125 2.14 7.37 9.78
CA ARG A 125 3.25 6.44 9.67
C ARG A 125 2.80 5.20 8.93
N LEU A 126 3.47 4.92 7.82
CA LEU A 126 3.16 3.78 6.96
C LEU A 126 4.36 2.86 6.91
N GLU A 127 4.12 1.57 7.15
CA GLU A 127 5.19 0.58 7.16
C GLU A 127 4.81 -0.64 6.32
N LEU A 128 5.78 -1.13 5.55
CA LEU A 128 5.69 -2.37 4.79
C LEU A 128 6.81 -3.31 5.23
N VAL A 129 6.45 -4.56 5.49
CA VAL A 129 7.42 -5.62 5.80
C VAL A 129 7.19 -6.77 4.82
N GLN A 130 8.18 -7.06 4.01
CA GLN A 130 8.16 -8.23 3.13
C GLN A 130 9.01 -9.35 3.72
N GLN A 131 8.61 -10.59 3.43
CA GLN A 131 9.37 -11.76 3.79
C GLN A 131 9.42 -12.68 2.58
N PHE A 132 10.60 -13.17 2.24
CA PHE A 132 10.79 -14.09 1.13
C PHE A 132 12.01 -14.97 1.38
N SER A 133 12.05 -16.13 0.73
CA SER A 133 13.18 -17.03 0.80
C SER A 133 14.15 -16.72 -0.34
N SER A 134 15.43 -16.62 -0.02
CA SER A 134 16.50 -16.42 -0.99
C SER A 134 17.71 -17.23 -0.56
N GLY A 135 18.16 -18.14 -1.44
CA GLY A 135 19.31 -19.00 -1.17
C GLY A 135 19.11 -19.87 0.08
N GLY A 136 17.90 -20.37 0.33
CA GLY A 136 17.58 -21.20 1.49
C GLY A 136 17.44 -20.41 2.80
N ARG A 137 17.47 -19.10 2.74
CA ARG A 137 17.32 -18.23 3.92
C ARG A 137 16.09 -17.36 3.80
N GLU A 138 15.43 -17.15 4.94
CA GLU A 138 14.38 -16.16 5.07
C GLU A 138 14.99 -14.76 5.12
N GLN A 139 14.46 -13.87 4.28
CA GLN A 139 14.88 -12.47 4.23
C GLN A 139 13.69 -11.59 4.58
N ARG A 140 13.95 -10.54 5.34
CA ARG A 140 12.94 -9.53 5.65
C ARG A 140 13.42 -8.16 5.20
N ILE A 141 12.54 -7.44 4.53
CA ILE A 141 12.82 -6.05 4.12
C ILE A 141 11.71 -5.19 4.66
N ARG A 142 12.09 -4.14 5.38
CA ARG A 142 11.16 -3.19 5.98
C ARG A 142 11.39 -1.82 5.39
N SER A 143 10.30 -1.15 5.03
CA SER A 143 10.31 0.27 4.64
C SER A 143 9.26 1.00 5.42
N GLN A 144 9.58 2.21 5.85
CA GLN A 144 8.69 3.07 6.60
C GLN A 144 8.72 4.47 6.01
N ARG A 145 7.56 5.13 6.03
CA ARG A 145 7.47 6.53 5.60
C ARG A 145 6.50 7.29 6.50
N LEU A 146 6.88 8.52 6.82
CA LEU A 146 6.01 9.48 7.48
C LEU A 146 5.43 10.40 6.43
N LEU A 147 4.11 10.52 6.41
CA LEU A 147 3.39 11.35 5.43
C LEU A 147 2.63 12.45 6.14
N ASP A 148 2.69 13.66 5.58
CA ASP A 148 2.07 14.85 6.14
C ASP A 148 0.54 14.78 6.02
N LEU A 149 -0.16 15.05 7.13
CA LEU A 149 -1.62 15.06 7.21
C LEU A 149 -2.23 16.47 7.08
N THR A 150 -1.42 17.49 6.82
CA THR A 150 -1.91 18.87 6.73
C THR A 150 -3.03 19.01 5.71
N GLY A 151 -4.14 19.62 6.12
CA GLY A 151 -5.29 19.83 5.26
C GLY A 151 -6.26 18.66 5.15
N LEU A 152 -5.98 17.55 5.83
CA LEU A 152 -6.85 16.37 5.79
C LEU A 152 -7.79 16.36 6.99
N GLU A 153 -9.05 16.00 6.72
CA GLU A 153 -10.01 15.70 7.76
C GLU A 153 -9.77 14.30 8.29
N LEU A 154 -9.63 14.14 9.60
CA LEU A 154 -9.51 12.84 10.25
C LEU A 154 -10.91 12.28 10.47
N LEU A 155 -11.20 11.18 9.80
CA LEU A 155 -12.52 10.56 9.79
C LEU A 155 -12.70 9.58 10.95
#